data_10dc0f2ea94c14988afd38cec2c0782d
#
_entry.id   10dc0f2ea94c14988afd38cec2c0782d
#
_cell.length_a   1.000
_cell.length_b   1.000
_cell.length_c   1.000
_cell.angle_alpha   90.00
_cell.angle_beta   90.00
_cell.angle_gamma   90.00
#
_symmetry.space_group_name_H-M   'P 1'
#
loop_
_entity.id
_entity.type
_entity.pdbx_description
1 polymer ?
#
loop_
_entity_poly.entity_id
_entity_poly.type
_entity_poly.pdbx_seq_one_letter_code
_entity_poly.pdbx_strand_id
1 'polypeptide(L)'
;MLARRIGIIDSGYKLEQQHLVLESASFQLTAQGVQQSIGGLDDNGHGSAVLTIISEHSPESRFLVAKVLDEKGRSSVAQLVAALYWLLEQGVSLVNLSAGVAQSRASLHSACQAATEQGVLLFASSPAMGAPVYPASYSQVFSVTGDGRCSADQWSWLQAENAEFAAHVRGPVPHAGSSMACAHLSGIVAEQLARGCASADVYTYLQRHAYRVGAQQRE
;
A
#
# COMPACT_ATOMS: atom_id res chain seq x y z
N MET A 1 11.15 -7.73 -20.32
CA MET A 1 10.67 -6.48 -19.67
C MET A 1 11.46 -6.27 -18.41
N LEU A 2 11.74 -5.02 -18.01
CA LEU A 2 12.34 -4.77 -16.70
C LEU A 2 11.31 -5.07 -15.61
N ALA A 3 11.72 -5.76 -14.54
CA ALA A 3 10.87 -6.05 -13.39
C ALA A 3 10.30 -4.74 -12.81
N ARG A 4 9.00 -4.72 -12.49
CA ARG A 4 8.36 -3.54 -11.86
C ARG A 4 8.86 -3.37 -10.45
N ARG A 5 9.19 -2.14 -10.09
CA ARG A 5 9.57 -1.76 -8.72
C ARG A 5 8.35 -1.33 -7.95
N ILE A 6 8.06 -2.05 -6.88
CA ILE A 6 6.91 -1.81 -6.01
C ILE A 6 7.40 -1.35 -4.65
N GLY A 7 6.94 -0.21 -4.19
CA GLY A 7 7.21 0.32 -2.85
C GLY A 7 6.23 -0.25 -1.82
N ILE A 8 6.74 -0.59 -0.64
CA ILE A 8 5.93 -0.97 0.53
C ILE A 8 6.33 -0.07 1.70
N ILE A 9 5.36 0.65 2.28
CA ILE A 9 5.53 1.44 3.51
C ILE A 9 4.80 0.70 4.63
N ASP A 10 5.56 0.01 5.50
CA ASP A 10 5.01 -0.89 6.52
C ASP A 10 6.02 -1.13 7.68
N SER A 11 5.94 -2.28 8.36
CA SER A 11 6.82 -2.70 9.46
C SER A 11 8.11 -3.41 9.02
N GLY A 12 8.29 -3.66 7.72
CA GLY A 12 9.46 -4.34 7.19
C GLY A 12 9.14 -5.65 6.47
N TYR A 13 10.13 -6.55 6.41
CA TYR A 13 10.03 -7.86 5.77
C TYR A 13 10.86 -8.90 6.53
N LYS A 14 10.55 -10.19 6.39
CA LYS A 14 11.32 -11.28 6.97
C LYS A 14 12.57 -11.60 6.14
N LEU A 15 13.59 -12.11 6.80
CA LEU A 15 14.87 -12.45 6.14
C LEU A 15 14.69 -13.46 4.99
N GLU A 16 13.74 -14.39 5.11
CA GLU A 16 13.43 -15.38 4.08
C GLU A 16 12.89 -14.74 2.78
N GLN A 17 12.35 -13.52 2.88
CA GLN A 17 11.84 -12.74 1.75
C GLN A 17 12.91 -11.84 1.10
N GLN A 18 14.16 -11.85 1.58
CA GLN A 18 15.25 -11.00 1.09
C GLN A 18 15.45 -11.13 -0.43
N HIS A 19 15.22 -12.29 -1.01
CA HIS A 19 15.37 -12.54 -2.44
C HIS A 19 14.37 -11.76 -3.31
N LEU A 20 13.27 -11.26 -2.73
CA LEU A 20 12.26 -10.40 -3.40
C LEU A 20 12.60 -8.91 -3.29
N VAL A 21 13.42 -8.53 -2.29
CA VAL A 21 13.67 -7.14 -1.92
C VAL A 21 14.95 -6.64 -2.61
N LEU A 22 14.83 -5.55 -3.40
CA LEU A 22 15.97 -4.87 -4.01
C LEU A 22 16.72 -4.03 -3.00
N GLU A 23 15.98 -3.18 -2.28
CA GLU A 23 16.50 -2.31 -1.24
C GLU A 23 15.50 -2.15 -0.11
N SER A 24 16.01 -1.85 1.07
CA SER A 24 15.18 -1.53 2.23
C SER A 24 15.83 -0.46 3.09
N ALA A 25 14.98 0.38 3.67
CA ALA A 25 15.38 1.41 4.61
C ALA A 25 14.43 1.46 5.81
N SER A 26 14.97 1.75 6.99
CA SER A 26 14.21 2.06 8.20
C SER A 26 14.20 3.56 8.44
N PHE A 27 13.04 4.08 8.82
CA PHE A 27 12.84 5.48 9.15
C PHE A 27 12.39 5.58 10.61
N GLN A 28 13.25 6.12 11.46
CA GLN A 28 12.99 6.25 12.90
C GLN A 28 12.88 7.72 13.29
N LEU A 29 11.84 8.07 14.04
CA LEU A 29 11.69 9.41 14.59
C LEU A 29 12.55 9.54 15.85
N THR A 30 13.47 10.51 15.84
CA THR A 30 14.36 10.86 16.96
C THR A 30 14.15 12.30 17.40
N ALA A 31 14.83 12.73 18.45
CA ALA A 31 14.80 14.12 18.90
C ALA A 31 15.37 15.10 17.83
N GLN A 32 16.21 14.61 16.90
CA GLN A 32 16.82 15.39 15.83
C GLN A 32 16.02 15.30 14.50
N GLY A 33 14.89 14.62 14.47
CA GLY A 33 14.08 14.38 13.29
C GLY A 33 14.06 12.93 12.84
N VAL A 34 13.68 12.68 11.60
CA VAL A 34 13.66 11.33 11.03
C VAL A 34 15.08 10.92 10.64
N GLN A 35 15.55 9.82 11.21
CA GLN A 35 16.79 9.17 10.82
C GLN A 35 16.49 7.99 9.91
N GLN A 36 17.18 7.94 8.76
CA GLN A 36 17.17 6.83 7.83
C GLN A 36 18.37 5.92 8.09
N SER A 37 18.13 4.61 8.07
CA SER A 37 19.18 3.59 8.11
C SER A 37 18.93 2.51 7.08
N ILE A 38 19.96 1.80 6.64
CA ILE A 38 19.85 0.66 5.73
C ILE A 38 19.24 -0.51 6.49
N GLY A 39 18.39 -1.28 5.77
CA GLY A 39 17.69 -2.44 6.30
C GLY A 39 16.30 -2.13 6.80
N GLY A 40 15.54 -3.15 7.06
CA GLY A 40 14.12 -3.01 7.42
C GLY A 40 13.50 -4.35 7.78
N LEU A 41 14.20 -5.17 8.60
CA LEU A 41 13.62 -6.44 9.06
C LEU A 41 12.39 -6.18 9.93
N ASP A 42 11.41 -7.04 9.76
CA ASP A 42 10.09 -6.94 10.37
C ASP A 42 10.08 -7.44 11.82
N ASP A 43 9.57 -6.62 12.74
CA ASP A 43 9.50 -6.95 14.17
C ASP A 43 8.08 -7.41 14.59
N ASN A 44 7.06 -7.22 13.74
CA ASN A 44 5.68 -7.57 14.08
C ASN A 44 4.98 -8.50 13.07
N GLY A 45 5.56 -8.70 11.90
CA GLY A 45 5.08 -9.61 10.87
C GLY A 45 4.05 -9.04 9.90
N HIS A 46 3.56 -7.80 10.10
CA HIS A 46 2.53 -7.20 9.27
C HIS A 46 3.06 -6.88 7.86
N GLY A 47 4.19 -6.19 7.74
CA GLY A 47 4.81 -5.87 6.45
C GLY A 47 5.24 -7.12 5.68
N SER A 48 5.68 -8.15 6.39
CA SER A 48 5.98 -9.47 5.80
C SER A 48 4.74 -10.11 5.17
N ALA A 49 3.58 -9.99 5.82
CA ALA A 49 2.31 -10.49 5.28
C ALA A 49 1.90 -9.70 4.04
N VAL A 50 2.03 -8.36 4.07
CA VAL A 50 1.78 -7.49 2.91
C VAL A 50 2.68 -7.86 1.74
N LEU A 51 3.98 -8.02 1.96
CA LEU A 51 4.94 -8.42 0.92
C LEU A 51 4.58 -9.78 0.32
N THR A 52 4.22 -10.77 1.15
CA THR A 52 3.77 -12.09 0.68
C THR A 52 2.60 -11.95 -0.28
N ILE A 53 1.54 -11.25 0.12
CA ILE A 53 0.34 -11.08 -0.71
C ILE A 53 0.67 -10.44 -2.05
N ILE A 54 1.41 -9.33 -2.06
CA ILE A 54 1.72 -8.62 -3.30
C ILE A 54 2.59 -9.49 -4.21
N SER A 55 3.56 -10.21 -3.66
CA SER A 55 4.45 -11.09 -4.44
C SER A 55 3.74 -12.31 -5.02
N GLU A 56 2.73 -12.84 -4.34
CA GLU A 56 1.89 -13.92 -4.88
C GLU A 56 1.09 -13.49 -6.12
N HIS A 57 0.60 -12.23 -6.14
CA HIS A 57 -0.10 -11.69 -7.30
C HIS A 57 0.84 -11.30 -8.44
N SER A 58 2.03 -10.81 -8.13
CA SER A 58 2.99 -10.29 -9.11
C SER A 58 4.41 -10.81 -8.84
N PRO A 59 4.69 -12.09 -9.17
CA PRO A 59 5.95 -12.76 -8.81
C PRO A 59 7.18 -12.18 -9.53
N GLU A 60 6.98 -11.54 -10.68
CA GLU A 60 8.05 -10.89 -11.43
C GLU A 60 8.41 -9.50 -10.89
N SER A 61 7.63 -8.95 -9.97
CA SER A 61 7.90 -7.67 -9.32
C SER A 61 9.09 -7.75 -8.36
N ARG A 62 9.71 -6.61 -8.10
CA ARG A 62 10.78 -6.45 -7.12
C ARG A 62 10.42 -5.33 -6.17
N PHE A 63 10.76 -5.52 -4.92
CA PHE A 63 10.23 -4.70 -3.83
C PHE A 63 11.27 -3.77 -3.23
N LEU A 64 10.81 -2.57 -2.89
CA LEU A 64 11.53 -1.61 -2.07
C LEU A 64 10.73 -1.41 -0.79
N VAL A 65 11.33 -1.74 0.35
CA VAL A 65 10.62 -1.77 1.63
C VAL A 65 11.09 -0.65 2.54
N ALA A 66 10.17 0.27 2.83
CA ALA A 66 10.37 1.36 3.79
C ALA A 66 9.72 0.99 5.13
N LYS A 67 10.54 0.63 6.11
CA LYS A 67 10.07 0.35 7.47
C LYS A 67 9.83 1.66 8.20
N VAL A 68 8.57 1.90 8.54
CA VAL A 68 8.13 3.08 9.30
C VAL A 68 7.37 2.69 10.58
N LEU A 69 6.78 1.49 10.62
CA LEU A 69 6.04 1.00 11.78
C LEU A 69 6.98 0.38 12.81
N ASP A 70 6.77 0.76 14.07
CA ASP A 70 7.44 0.11 15.20
C ASP A 70 6.77 -1.26 15.52
N GLU A 71 7.28 -1.96 16.53
CA GLU A 71 6.75 -3.25 17.02
C GLU A 71 5.26 -3.20 17.42
N LYS A 72 4.74 -1.99 17.72
CA LYS A 72 3.34 -1.73 18.09
C LYS A 72 2.50 -1.22 16.92
N GLY A 73 3.05 -1.21 15.71
CA GLY A 73 2.37 -0.75 14.51
C GLY A 73 2.15 0.76 14.45
N ARG A 74 3.02 1.56 15.09
CA ARG A 74 2.90 3.04 15.14
C ARG A 74 3.94 3.70 14.25
N SER A 75 3.55 4.82 13.64
CA SER A 75 4.46 5.70 12.89
C SER A 75 4.05 7.17 13.06
N SER A 76 4.85 8.06 12.52
CA SER A 76 4.57 9.49 12.44
C SER A 76 4.44 9.96 10.99
N VAL A 77 3.79 11.10 10.79
CA VAL A 77 3.71 11.76 9.47
C VAL A 77 5.08 11.99 8.86
N ALA A 78 6.06 12.41 9.67
CA ALA A 78 7.41 12.68 9.19
C ALA A 78 8.09 11.41 8.62
N GLN A 79 7.87 10.26 9.26
CA GLN A 79 8.38 8.97 8.77
C GLN A 79 7.71 8.56 7.46
N LEU A 80 6.38 8.73 7.35
CA LEU A 80 5.63 8.43 6.11
C LEU A 80 6.12 9.30 4.95
N VAL A 81 6.32 10.59 5.19
CA VAL A 81 6.81 11.55 4.19
C VAL A 81 8.23 11.18 3.74
N ALA A 82 9.15 10.91 4.68
CA ALA A 82 10.52 10.55 4.36
C ALA A 82 10.58 9.23 3.56
N ALA A 83 9.80 8.22 3.98
CA ALA A 83 9.71 6.94 3.30
C ALA A 83 9.16 7.08 1.87
N LEU A 84 8.13 7.92 1.67
CA LEU A 84 7.55 8.14 0.35
C LEU A 84 8.56 8.81 -0.59
N TYR A 85 9.26 9.86 -0.16
CA TYR A 85 10.29 10.50 -0.97
C TYR A 85 11.44 9.55 -1.31
N TRP A 86 11.91 8.75 -0.33
CA TRP A 86 12.92 7.73 -0.59
C TRP A 86 12.47 6.75 -1.69
N LEU A 87 11.22 6.26 -1.63
CA LEU A 87 10.69 5.37 -2.67
C LEU A 87 10.61 6.04 -4.05
N LEU A 88 10.27 7.33 -4.11
CA LEU A 88 10.25 8.08 -5.37
C LEU A 88 11.65 8.18 -5.99
N GLU A 89 12.67 8.42 -5.20
CA GLU A 89 14.07 8.42 -5.63
C GLU A 89 14.51 7.05 -6.18
N GLN A 90 13.93 5.97 -5.66
CA GLN A 90 14.19 4.61 -6.15
C GLN A 90 13.41 4.25 -7.43
N GLY A 91 12.54 5.13 -7.92
CA GLY A 91 11.81 4.93 -9.18
C GLY A 91 10.78 3.80 -9.14
N VAL A 92 10.00 3.74 -8.06
CA VAL A 92 8.86 2.82 -7.95
C VAL A 92 7.73 3.22 -8.89
N SER A 93 6.93 2.27 -9.33
CA SER A 93 5.74 2.52 -10.15
C SER A 93 4.43 2.48 -9.35
N LEU A 94 4.46 1.85 -8.19
CA LEU A 94 3.33 1.72 -7.28
C LEU A 94 3.85 1.70 -5.84
N VAL A 95 3.10 2.30 -4.90
CA VAL A 95 3.37 2.22 -3.46
C VAL A 95 2.14 1.71 -2.74
N ASN A 96 2.30 0.65 -1.94
CA ASN A 96 1.33 0.18 -0.97
C ASN A 96 1.60 0.81 0.40
N LEU A 97 0.61 1.53 0.95
CA LEU A 97 0.68 2.17 2.26
C LEU A 97 -0.31 1.51 3.22
N SER A 98 0.22 0.77 4.18
CA SER A 98 -0.59 0.15 5.24
C SER A 98 -0.59 0.96 6.54
N ALA A 99 0.03 2.13 6.53
CA ALA A 99 0.10 3.04 7.65
C ALA A 99 -0.69 4.33 7.36
N GLY A 100 -1.41 4.82 8.35
CA GLY A 100 -2.21 6.03 8.20
C GLY A 100 -2.29 6.86 9.46
N VAL A 101 -2.73 8.11 9.31
CA VAL A 101 -2.90 9.09 10.40
C VAL A 101 -4.32 9.66 10.39
N ALA A 102 -4.84 9.99 11.58
CA ALA A 102 -6.22 10.44 11.73
C ALA A 102 -6.48 11.87 11.23
N GLN A 103 -5.43 12.65 10.98
CA GLN A 103 -5.58 14.05 10.57
C GLN A 103 -4.77 14.31 9.29
N SER A 104 -5.38 15.02 8.34
CA SER A 104 -4.67 15.53 7.18
C SER A 104 -3.48 16.42 7.60
N ARG A 105 -2.37 16.27 6.90
CA ARG A 105 -1.17 17.09 7.09
C ARG A 105 -0.65 17.55 5.73
N ALA A 106 -0.37 18.84 5.61
CA ALA A 106 0.08 19.42 4.35
C ALA A 106 1.33 18.72 3.79
N SER A 107 2.29 18.36 4.63
CA SER A 107 3.51 17.65 4.20
C SER A 107 3.22 16.27 3.60
N LEU A 108 2.29 15.50 4.18
CA LEU A 108 1.90 14.20 3.65
C LEU A 108 1.10 14.35 2.35
N HIS A 109 0.19 15.34 2.29
CA HIS A 109 -0.55 15.65 1.06
C HIS A 109 0.40 16.03 -0.09
N SER A 110 1.37 16.93 0.16
CA SER A 110 2.36 17.33 -0.84
C SER A 110 3.25 16.16 -1.30
N ALA A 111 3.63 15.26 -0.39
CA ALA A 111 4.40 14.06 -0.75
C ALA A 111 3.58 13.11 -1.64
N CYS A 112 2.29 12.92 -1.34
CA CYS A 112 1.39 12.12 -2.19
C CYS A 112 1.19 12.78 -3.57
N GLN A 113 1.04 14.11 -3.62
CA GLN A 113 0.93 14.85 -4.86
C GLN A 113 2.20 14.69 -5.72
N ALA A 114 3.38 14.86 -5.13
CA ALA A 114 4.66 14.68 -5.83
C ALA A 114 4.81 13.26 -6.41
N ALA A 115 4.30 12.24 -5.71
CA ALA A 115 4.30 10.87 -6.20
C ALA A 115 3.41 10.70 -7.43
N THR A 116 2.19 11.20 -7.38
CA THR A 116 1.23 11.07 -8.49
C THR A 116 1.62 11.93 -9.70
N GLU A 117 2.24 13.08 -9.51
CA GLU A 117 2.82 13.90 -10.59
C GLU A 117 3.95 13.17 -11.33
N GLN A 118 4.67 12.26 -10.67
CA GLN A 118 5.65 11.36 -11.28
C GLN A 118 5.03 10.09 -11.88
N GLY A 119 3.70 9.96 -11.86
CA GLY A 119 2.98 8.80 -12.40
C GLY A 119 3.01 7.56 -11.49
N VAL A 120 3.41 7.72 -10.22
CA VAL A 120 3.40 6.64 -9.23
C VAL A 120 1.98 6.45 -8.68
N LEU A 121 1.50 5.21 -8.69
CA LEU A 121 0.21 4.85 -8.11
C LEU A 121 0.33 4.65 -6.61
N LEU A 122 -0.55 5.30 -5.84
CA LEU A 122 -0.59 5.18 -4.39
C LEU A 122 -1.84 4.41 -3.97
N PHE A 123 -1.65 3.28 -3.30
CA PHE A 123 -2.72 2.48 -2.69
C PHE A 123 -2.60 2.58 -1.18
N ALA A 124 -3.67 2.99 -0.50
CA ALA A 124 -3.65 3.09 0.95
C ALA A 124 -4.86 2.41 1.59
N SER A 125 -4.59 1.71 2.69
CA SER A 125 -5.64 1.05 3.46
C SER A 125 -6.53 2.06 4.17
N SER A 126 -7.84 1.86 4.06
CA SER A 126 -8.88 2.68 4.71
C SER A 126 -9.80 1.81 5.56
N PRO A 127 -10.22 2.25 6.74
CA PRO A 127 -11.24 1.55 7.50
C PRO A 127 -12.57 1.55 6.73
N ALA A 128 -13.32 0.45 6.82
CA ALA A 128 -14.65 0.36 6.18
C ALA A 128 -15.66 1.35 6.76
N MET A 129 -15.48 1.76 8.00
CA MET A 129 -16.34 2.70 8.72
C MET A 129 -15.49 3.55 9.67
N GLY A 130 -16.00 4.74 10.02
CA GLY A 130 -15.35 5.63 10.97
C GLY A 130 -14.85 6.91 10.34
N ALA A 131 -13.96 7.60 11.05
CA ALA A 131 -13.38 8.85 10.57
C ALA A 131 -12.40 8.63 9.41
N PRO A 132 -12.22 9.63 8.53
CA PRO A 132 -11.22 9.58 7.46
C PRO A 132 -9.81 9.29 8.00
N VAL A 133 -9.03 8.51 7.24
CA VAL A 133 -7.63 8.19 7.54
C VAL A 133 -6.77 8.63 6.36
N TYR A 134 -5.66 9.27 6.63
CA TYR A 134 -4.75 9.81 5.61
C TYR A 134 -3.48 8.97 5.54
N PRO A 135 -2.96 8.68 4.32
CA PRO A 135 -3.30 9.32 3.04
C PRO A 135 -4.49 8.72 2.28
N ALA A 136 -5.16 7.67 2.74
CA ALA A 136 -6.25 7.02 2.01
C ALA A 136 -7.39 7.97 1.59
N SER A 137 -7.65 9.02 2.39
CA SER A 137 -8.70 10.02 2.09
C SER A 137 -8.25 11.18 1.19
N TYR A 138 -7.03 11.16 0.64
CA TYR A 138 -6.65 12.10 -0.40
C TYR A 138 -7.14 11.64 -1.76
N SER A 139 -7.67 12.57 -2.57
CA SER A 139 -8.30 12.28 -3.87
C SER A 139 -7.37 11.64 -4.91
N GLN A 140 -6.06 11.80 -4.74
CA GLN A 140 -5.04 11.20 -5.62
C GLN A 140 -4.57 9.81 -5.18
N VAL A 141 -5.16 9.24 -4.12
CA VAL A 141 -4.78 7.96 -3.54
C VAL A 141 -5.93 6.95 -3.70
N PHE A 142 -5.63 5.77 -4.20
CA PHE A 142 -6.58 4.67 -4.26
C PHE A 142 -6.87 4.18 -2.83
N SER A 143 -8.03 4.52 -2.32
CA SER A 143 -8.46 4.09 -0.98
C SER A 143 -9.06 2.68 -1.03
N VAL A 144 -8.50 1.77 -0.22
CA VAL A 144 -8.88 0.36 -0.24
C VAL A 144 -9.29 -0.13 1.13
N THR A 145 -10.48 -0.74 1.21
CA THR A 145 -10.98 -1.41 2.41
C THR A 145 -11.17 -2.91 2.18
N GLY A 146 -11.61 -3.63 3.20
CA GLY A 146 -11.88 -5.07 3.10
C GLY A 146 -13.30 -5.38 2.62
N ASP A 147 -13.41 -6.39 1.73
CA ASP A 147 -14.69 -7.02 1.35
C ASP A 147 -14.57 -8.53 1.50
N GLY A 148 -15.25 -9.08 2.51
CA GLY A 148 -15.24 -10.52 2.78
C GLY A 148 -15.91 -11.37 1.70
N ARG A 149 -16.58 -10.75 0.72
CA ARG A 149 -17.22 -11.44 -0.42
C ARG A 149 -16.24 -11.69 -1.57
N CYS A 150 -15.10 -11.00 -1.58
CA CYS A 150 -14.07 -11.16 -2.61
C CYS A 150 -13.16 -12.34 -2.30
N SER A 151 -12.80 -13.14 -3.30
CA SER A 151 -11.63 -14.02 -3.29
C SER A 151 -10.35 -13.23 -3.52
N ALA A 152 -9.19 -13.88 -3.42
CA ALA A 152 -7.88 -13.19 -3.47
C ALA A 152 -7.66 -12.39 -4.77
N ASP A 153 -8.22 -12.86 -5.88
CA ASP A 153 -8.13 -12.29 -7.22
C ASP A 153 -9.28 -11.32 -7.58
N GLN A 154 -10.16 -11.02 -6.63
CA GLN A 154 -11.37 -10.22 -6.83
C GLN A 154 -11.32 -8.91 -6.04
N TRP A 155 -11.98 -7.90 -6.58
CA TRP A 155 -12.21 -6.62 -5.91
C TRP A 155 -13.61 -6.08 -6.20
N SER A 156 -14.04 -5.17 -5.35
CA SER A 156 -15.28 -4.41 -5.47
C SER A 156 -14.97 -2.94 -5.76
N TRP A 157 -15.75 -2.30 -6.62
CA TRP A 157 -15.79 -0.84 -6.76
C TRP A 157 -16.96 -0.31 -5.92
N LEU A 158 -16.65 0.30 -4.78
CA LEU A 158 -17.66 0.59 -3.75
C LEU A 158 -18.46 1.85 -4.03
N GLN A 159 -17.85 2.85 -4.67
CA GLN A 159 -18.42 4.21 -4.81
C GLN A 159 -18.81 4.82 -3.46
N ALA A 160 -18.05 4.54 -2.41
CA ALA A 160 -18.33 4.96 -1.05
C ALA A 160 -17.35 6.04 -0.59
N GLU A 161 -17.80 6.88 0.33
CA GLU A 161 -17.04 8.04 0.82
C GLU A 161 -15.74 7.64 1.55
N ASN A 162 -15.75 6.54 2.31
CA ASN A 162 -14.61 6.12 3.11
C ASN A 162 -13.57 5.29 2.34
N ALA A 163 -14.00 4.58 1.30
CA ALA A 163 -13.11 3.80 0.45
C ALA A 163 -13.73 3.64 -0.94
N GLU A 164 -12.91 3.81 -1.95
CA GLU A 164 -13.36 3.69 -3.34
C GLU A 164 -13.41 2.25 -3.81
N PHE A 165 -12.42 1.45 -3.38
CA PHE A 165 -12.31 0.04 -3.70
C PHE A 165 -12.28 -0.82 -2.44
N ALA A 166 -12.61 -2.11 -2.63
CA ALA A 166 -12.42 -3.11 -1.60
C ALA A 166 -11.92 -4.42 -2.22
N ALA A 167 -11.15 -5.18 -1.45
CA ALA A 167 -10.61 -6.46 -1.90
C ALA A 167 -10.62 -7.49 -0.77
N HIS A 168 -10.05 -8.67 -1.05
CA HIS A 168 -10.00 -9.77 -0.11
C HIS A 168 -9.35 -9.38 1.22
N VAL A 169 -10.01 -9.73 2.34
CA VAL A 169 -9.64 -9.27 3.69
C VAL A 169 -8.58 -10.12 4.38
N ARG A 170 -8.30 -11.33 3.88
CA ARG A 170 -7.42 -12.27 4.57
C ARG A 170 -6.01 -12.24 4.01
N GLY A 171 -5.03 -12.34 4.91
CA GLY A 171 -3.64 -12.57 4.60
C GLY A 171 -3.11 -13.82 5.32
N PRO A 172 -1.79 -14.04 5.32
CA PRO A 172 -1.16 -15.03 6.16
C PRO A 172 -1.56 -14.88 7.62
N VAL A 173 -1.92 -15.99 8.27
CA VAL A 173 -2.37 -15.98 9.68
C VAL A 173 -1.31 -15.38 10.59
N PRO A 174 -1.66 -14.45 11.49
CA PRO A 174 -3.02 -14.07 11.94
C PRO A 174 -3.60 -12.83 11.23
N HIS A 175 -3.00 -12.32 10.16
CA HIS A 175 -3.32 -11.01 9.58
C HIS A 175 -4.61 -11.02 8.77
N ALA A 176 -5.45 -10.02 9.00
CA ALA A 176 -6.67 -9.75 8.25
C ALA A 176 -7.03 -8.25 8.31
N GLY A 177 -7.91 -7.79 7.42
CA GLY A 177 -8.45 -6.42 7.42
C GLY A 177 -8.06 -5.60 6.20
N SER A 178 -8.22 -4.28 6.30
CA SER A 178 -8.03 -3.35 5.19
C SER A 178 -6.61 -3.32 4.64
N SER A 179 -5.60 -3.52 5.47
CA SER A 179 -4.20 -3.58 5.01
C SER A 179 -3.94 -4.78 4.10
N MET A 180 -4.53 -5.95 4.43
CA MET A 180 -4.43 -7.13 3.57
C MET A 180 -5.19 -6.92 2.26
N ALA A 181 -6.38 -6.31 2.33
CA ALA A 181 -7.15 -5.95 1.15
C ALA A 181 -6.40 -4.96 0.24
N CYS A 182 -5.74 -3.97 0.82
CA CYS A 182 -4.88 -3.04 0.09
C CYS A 182 -3.72 -3.78 -0.60
N ALA A 183 -3.10 -4.73 0.08
CA ALA A 183 -2.03 -5.55 -0.49
C ALA A 183 -2.53 -6.42 -1.66
N HIS A 184 -3.71 -7.06 -1.55
CA HIS A 184 -4.31 -7.81 -2.65
C HIS A 184 -4.54 -6.93 -3.88
N LEU A 185 -5.17 -5.76 -3.71
CA LEU A 185 -5.43 -4.86 -4.83
C LEU A 185 -4.14 -4.30 -5.43
N SER A 186 -3.16 -3.93 -4.59
CA SER A 186 -1.83 -3.49 -5.04
C SER A 186 -1.13 -4.56 -5.86
N GLY A 187 -1.19 -5.81 -5.44
CA GLY A 187 -0.61 -6.94 -6.16
C GLY A 187 -1.28 -7.20 -7.51
N ILE A 188 -2.61 -7.17 -7.56
CA ILE A 188 -3.38 -7.29 -8.81
C ILE A 188 -2.97 -6.18 -9.79
N VAL A 189 -2.88 -4.94 -9.32
CA VAL A 189 -2.47 -3.81 -10.17
C VAL A 189 -1.00 -3.93 -10.59
N ALA A 190 -0.10 -4.35 -9.70
CA ALA A 190 1.30 -4.58 -10.04
C ALA A 190 1.45 -5.57 -11.20
N GLU A 191 0.67 -6.66 -11.19
CA GLU A 191 0.63 -7.64 -12.27
C GLU A 191 0.07 -7.04 -13.58
N GLN A 192 -0.98 -6.20 -13.51
CA GLN A 192 -1.49 -5.53 -14.71
C GLN A 192 -0.47 -4.55 -15.31
N LEU A 193 0.26 -3.80 -14.47
CA LEU A 193 1.36 -2.96 -14.92
C LEU A 193 2.48 -3.78 -15.57
N ALA A 194 2.80 -4.96 -15.03
CA ALA A 194 3.79 -5.87 -15.61
C ALA A 194 3.35 -6.40 -16.98
N ARG A 195 2.05 -6.60 -17.18
CA ARG A 195 1.43 -6.99 -18.47
C ARG A 195 1.28 -5.84 -19.47
N GLY A 196 1.66 -4.62 -19.10
CA GLY A 196 1.69 -3.47 -19.99
C GLY A 196 0.51 -2.51 -19.86
N CYS A 197 -0.34 -2.65 -18.83
CA CYS A 197 -1.33 -1.62 -18.51
C CYS A 197 -0.60 -0.31 -18.18
N ALA A 198 -1.02 0.80 -18.77
CA ALA A 198 -0.46 2.10 -18.43
C ALA A 198 -1.02 2.58 -17.07
N SER A 199 -0.20 3.28 -16.27
CA SER A 199 -0.63 3.81 -14.97
C SER A 199 -1.90 4.68 -15.09
N ALA A 200 -2.01 5.45 -16.16
CA ALA A 200 -3.18 6.31 -16.41
C ALA A 200 -4.49 5.52 -16.64
N ASP A 201 -4.40 4.27 -17.06
CA ASP A 201 -5.55 3.43 -17.36
C ASP A 201 -6.02 2.57 -16.17
N VAL A 202 -5.22 2.51 -15.09
CA VAL A 202 -5.47 1.64 -13.94
C VAL A 202 -6.82 1.93 -13.29
N TYR A 203 -7.18 3.20 -13.11
CA TYR A 203 -8.47 3.57 -12.51
C TYR A 203 -9.64 3.01 -13.34
N THR A 204 -9.63 3.24 -14.65
CA THR A 204 -10.66 2.73 -15.56
C THR A 204 -10.66 1.20 -15.61
N TYR A 205 -9.49 0.57 -15.56
CA TYR A 205 -9.36 -0.87 -15.48
C TYR A 205 -10.05 -1.42 -14.23
N LEU A 206 -9.75 -0.86 -13.06
CA LEU A 206 -10.33 -1.29 -11.79
C LEU A 206 -11.85 -1.14 -11.76
N GLN A 207 -12.40 -0.05 -12.32
CA GLN A 207 -13.84 0.15 -12.41
C GLN A 207 -14.52 -0.89 -13.31
N ARG A 208 -13.96 -1.12 -14.51
CA ARG A 208 -14.56 -1.98 -15.52
C ARG A 208 -14.52 -3.46 -15.18
N HIS A 209 -13.51 -3.89 -14.42
CA HIS A 209 -13.28 -5.30 -14.10
C HIS A 209 -13.60 -5.64 -12.64
N ALA A 210 -14.22 -4.71 -11.92
CA ALA A 210 -14.68 -4.99 -10.56
C ALA A 210 -15.67 -6.16 -10.55
N TYR A 211 -15.42 -7.13 -9.68
CA TYR A 211 -16.30 -8.29 -9.52
C TYR A 211 -17.67 -7.89 -8.95
N ARG A 212 -17.69 -6.82 -8.15
CA ARG A 212 -18.91 -6.23 -7.58
C ARG A 212 -18.86 -4.71 -7.67
N VAL A 213 -20.04 -4.10 -7.80
CA VAL A 213 -20.24 -2.65 -7.73
C VAL A 213 -21.16 -2.34 -6.56
N GLY A 214 -20.80 -1.32 -5.78
CA GLY A 214 -21.51 -0.88 -4.59
C GLY A 214 -21.06 -1.57 -3.29
N ALA A 215 -21.29 -0.89 -2.18
CA ALA A 215 -20.97 -1.39 -0.86
C ALA A 215 -21.85 -2.58 -0.46
N GLN A 216 -21.34 -3.42 0.46
CA GLN A 216 -22.14 -4.50 1.03
C GLN A 216 -23.31 -3.90 1.83
N GLN A 217 -24.53 -4.19 1.41
CA GLN A 217 -25.72 -3.90 2.24
C GLN A 217 -25.77 -4.99 3.32
N ARG A 218 -25.82 -4.57 4.58
CA ARG A 218 -26.11 -5.49 5.68
C ARG A 218 -27.63 -5.60 5.76
N GLU A 219 -28.16 -6.79 5.56
CA GLU A 219 -29.53 -7.14 5.90
C GLU A 219 -29.71 -7.18 7.44
#